data_b379cb9705b5b26ce73d1877e8946817
#
_entry.id   b379cb9705b5b26ce73d1877e8946817
#
_cell.length_a   1.000
_cell.length_b   1.000
_cell.length_c   1.000
_cell.angle_alpha   90.00
_cell.angle_beta   90.00
_cell.angle_gamma   90.00
#
_symmetry.space_group_name_H-M   'P 1'
#
loop_
_entity.id
_entity.type
_entity.pdbx_description
1 polymer ?
#
loop_
_entity_poly.entity_id
_entity_poly.type
_entity_poly.pdbx_seq_one_letter_code
_entity_poly.pdbx_strand_id
1 'polypeptide(L)'
;YADFVTFKEKPKVDTVDNLARRKMMFERQRQQKTVAGSQMNIALALNVRPGVEVELSVSGNTLKGRGDGTLNLQINPRSNVFEMYGDYTITEGSFLFSLQNIINKKFIIENGSTIQWTGSPMDAMLNIDAIYKLKASLQPLLQGTAENVTADRSVPVECIIHLGDRLSNPAITFDVNVPGTDPETQAVVANALTTPETVDTQFAYLLLFNSFMSENN
;
A
#
# COMPACT_ATOMS: atom_id res chain seq x y z
N TYR A 1 -19.34 4.29 -6.23
CA TYR A 1 -18.96 5.12 -5.07
C TYR A 1 -17.98 4.29 -4.28
N ALA A 2 -16.71 4.65 -4.32
CA ALA A 2 -15.68 3.95 -3.58
C ALA A 2 -15.48 4.68 -2.24
N ASP A 3 -15.71 3.95 -1.14
CA ASP A 3 -15.21 4.36 0.18
C ASP A 3 -13.70 4.10 0.16
N PHE A 4 -12.91 5.16 -0.05
CA PHE A 4 -11.51 4.96 -0.35
C PHE A 4 -10.58 5.16 0.83
N VAL A 5 -11.05 5.66 1.93
CA VAL A 5 -10.27 5.76 3.17
C VAL A 5 -11.16 5.39 4.34
N THR A 6 -10.85 4.30 5.02
CA THR A 6 -11.53 3.93 6.27
C THR A 6 -10.52 3.99 7.41
N PHE A 7 -10.75 4.90 8.36
CA PHE A 7 -10.01 4.94 9.61
C PHE A 7 -10.75 4.08 10.64
N LYS A 8 -10.15 2.95 11.00
CA LYS A 8 -10.69 2.07 12.05
C LYS A 8 -9.93 2.29 13.34
N GLU A 9 -10.55 3.01 14.27
CA GLU A 9 -10.12 3.03 15.65
C GLU A 9 -10.73 1.82 16.38
N LYS A 10 -9.93 1.06 17.14
CA LYS A 10 -10.51 0.06 18.06
C LYS A 10 -11.38 0.80 19.07
N PRO A 11 -12.69 0.54 19.19
CA PRO A 11 -13.53 1.25 20.10
C PRO A 11 -13.05 0.96 21.53
N LYS A 12 -12.59 1.98 22.23
CA LYS A 12 -12.74 2.01 23.69
C LYS A 12 -14.26 2.01 23.91
N VAL A 13 -14.72 0.97 24.56
CA VAL A 13 -16.12 0.83 24.99
C VAL A 13 -16.39 1.99 25.95
N ASP A 14 -16.88 3.09 25.40
CA ASP A 14 -17.56 4.11 26.17
C ASP A 14 -19.05 3.89 26.03
N THR A 15 -19.66 3.70 27.18
CA THR A 15 -21.06 3.37 27.43
C THR A 15 -22.06 4.03 26.50
N VAL A 16 -23.07 3.26 26.11
CA VAL A 16 -24.24 3.56 25.27
C VAL A 16 -24.93 4.92 25.58
N ASP A 17 -24.73 5.46 26.78
CA ASP A 17 -25.30 6.74 27.23
C ASP A 17 -24.72 7.98 26.55
N ASN A 18 -23.46 7.95 26.12
CA ASN A 18 -22.83 9.10 25.48
C ASN A 18 -23.22 9.27 24.01
N LEU A 19 -23.59 8.19 23.34
CA LEU A 19 -24.05 8.25 21.95
C LEU A 19 -25.46 8.85 21.84
N ALA A 20 -26.33 8.50 22.78
CA ALA A 20 -27.71 9.04 22.86
C ALA A 20 -27.70 10.54 23.19
N ARG A 21 -26.85 10.98 24.13
CA ARG A 21 -26.67 12.40 24.46
C ARG A 21 -26.10 13.22 23.30
N ARG A 22 -25.13 12.66 22.57
CA ARG A 22 -24.61 13.31 21.36
C ARG A 22 -25.65 13.41 20.25
N LYS A 23 -26.43 12.37 19.98
CA LYS A 23 -27.54 12.44 19.02
C LYS A 23 -28.58 13.50 19.39
N MET A 24 -29.00 13.58 20.66
CA MET A 24 -29.93 14.60 21.10
C MET A 24 -29.36 16.04 21.00
N MET A 25 -28.06 16.24 21.25
CA MET A 25 -27.42 17.53 21.04
C MET A 25 -27.38 17.91 19.56
N PHE A 26 -27.06 16.97 18.67
CA PHE A 26 -27.04 17.23 17.23
C PHE A 26 -28.45 17.50 16.68
N GLU A 27 -29.49 16.82 17.18
CA GLU A 27 -30.89 17.07 16.75
C GLU A 27 -31.43 18.39 17.28
N ARG A 28 -31.09 18.81 18.51
CA ARG A 28 -31.45 20.13 19.03
C ARG A 28 -30.74 21.27 18.31
N GLN A 29 -29.51 21.09 17.84
CA GLN A 29 -28.83 22.10 17.01
C GLN A 29 -29.41 22.20 15.61
N ARG A 30 -29.97 21.11 15.04
CA ARG A 30 -30.65 21.14 13.74
C ARG A 30 -31.96 21.93 13.76
N GLN A 31 -32.66 21.98 14.88
CA GLN A 31 -33.94 22.67 14.97
C GLN A 31 -33.86 24.20 15.23
N GLN A 32 -32.66 24.73 15.51
CA GLN A 32 -32.52 26.18 15.87
C GLN A 32 -31.80 27.07 14.87
N LYS A 33 -31.48 26.63 13.65
CA LYS A 33 -30.88 27.52 12.65
C LYS A 33 -31.38 27.29 11.23
N THR A 34 -32.57 27.80 10.95
CA THR A 34 -32.84 28.52 9.69
C THR A 34 -32.27 29.93 9.83
N VAL A 35 -30.95 30.06 9.76
CA VAL A 35 -30.30 31.37 9.59
C VAL A 35 -29.67 31.40 8.23
N ALA A 36 -30.15 32.36 7.44
CA ALA A 36 -29.65 32.71 6.14
C ALA A 36 -28.10 32.82 6.11
N GLY A 37 -27.48 32.16 5.15
CA GLY A 37 -26.26 32.66 4.54
C GLY A 37 -24.91 32.36 5.17
N SER A 38 -24.76 31.59 6.27
CA SER A 38 -23.43 31.31 6.76
C SER A 38 -22.75 30.18 5.93
N GLN A 39 -21.64 30.52 5.28
CA GLN A 39 -20.75 29.53 4.67
C GLN A 39 -20.12 28.70 5.80
N MET A 40 -20.47 27.42 5.87
CA MET A 40 -19.91 26.51 6.87
C MET A 40 -18.67 25.87 6.28
N ASN A 41 -17.51 26.36 6.64
CA ASN A 41 -16.23 25.73 6.37
C ASN A 41 -15.78 24.97 7.62
N ILE A 42 -15.49 23.69 7.48
CA ILE A 42 -14.99 22.84 8.56
C ILE A 42 -13.51 22.55 8.29
N ALA A 43 -12.65 22.94 9.22
CA ALA A 43 -11.24 22.58 9.20
C ALA A 43 -10.96 21.66 10.39
N LEU A 44 -10.37 20.48 10.12
CA LEU A 44 -10.01 19.49 11.12
C LEU A 44 -8.52 19.19 11.02
N ALA A 45 -7.82 19.26 12.14
CA ALA A 45 -6.45 18.77 12.26
C ALA A 45 -6.48 17.43 12.98
N LEU A 46 -6.00 16.38 12.32
CA LEU A 46 -5.95 15.02 12.84
C LEU A 46 -4.49 14.61 13.06
N ASN A 47 -4.15 14.31 14.31
CA ASN A 47 -2.92 13.61 14.63
C ASN A 47 -3.21 12.11 14.65
N VAL A 48 -2.77 11.42 13.61
CA VAL A 48 -2.89 9.97 13.52
C VAL A 48 -1.77 9.36 14.35
N ARG A 49 -2.13 8.62 15.40
CA ARG A 49 -1.18 7.97 16.30
C ARG A 49 -0.90 6.53 15.87
N PRO A 50 0.25 5.96 16.24
CA PRO A 50 0.53 4.54 16.07
C PRO A 50 -0.62 3.68 16.62
N GLY A 51 -1.10 2.74 15.81
CA GLY A 51 -2.24 1.87 16.14
C GLY A 51 -3.54 2.18 15.41
N VAL A 52 -3.66 3.33 14.78
CA VAL A 52 -4.73 3.60 13.81
C VAL A 52 -4.42 2.86 12.52
N GLU A 53 -5.36 2.06 12.04
CA GLU A 53 -5.22 1.34 10.77
C GLU A 53 -5.87 2.15 9.65
N VAL A 54 -5.11 2.38 8.58
CA VAL A 54 -5.57 2.96 7.32
C VAL A 54 -5.76 1.84 6.32
N GLU A 55 -6.92 1.83 5.67
CA GLU A 55 -7.23 0.90 4.59
C GLU A 55 -7.50 1.69 3.31
N LEU A 56 -6.77 1.34 2.24
CA LEU A 56 -6.90 1.94 0.92
C LEU A 56 -7.15 0.87 -0.13
N SER A 57 -7.94 1.22 -1.16
CA SER A 57 -8.03 0.42 -2.39
C SER A 57 -7.10 1.02 -3.43
N VAL A 58 -6.14 0.22 -3.92
CA VAL A 58 -5.15 0.61 -4.92
C VAL A 58 -5.30 -0.31 -6.13
N SER A 59 -5.85 0.20 -7.23
CA SER A 59 -6.10 -0.60 -8.46
C SER A 59 -6.84 -1.93 -8.19
N GLY A 60 -7.84 -1.92 -7.32
CA GLY A 60 -8.61 -3.11 -6.97
C GLY A 60 -7.94 -4.04 -5.94
N ASN A 61 -6.75 -3.69 -5.48
CA ASN A 61 -6.04 -4.39 -4.41
C ASN A 61 -6.20 -3.66 -3.08
N THR A 62 -6.08 -4.37 -1.97
CA THR A 62 -6.27 -3.80 -0.64
C THR A 62 -4.94 -3.56 0.05
N LEU A 63 -4.69 -2.31 0.43
CA LEU A 63 -3.59 -1.89 1.27
C LEU A 63 -4.12 -1.62 2.67
N LYS A 64 -3.49 -2.20 3.68
CA LYS A 64 -3.73 -1.94 5.10
C LYS A 64 -2.44 -1.57 5.77
N GLY A 65 -2.43 -0.44 6.48
CA GLY A 65 -1.25 0.03 7.16
C GLY A 65 -1.57 0.65 8.50
N ARG A 66 -0.64 0.49 9.44
CA ARG A 66 -0.59 1.22 10.71
C ARG A 66 0.63 2.10 10.72
N GLY A 67 0.47 3.28 11.26
CA GLY A 67 1.54 4.25 11.29
C GLY A 67 1.11 5.53 11.96
N ASP A 68 1.80 6.59 11.66
CA ASP A 68 1.56 7.92 12.22
C ASP A 68 1.62 9.00 11.16
N GLY A 69 1.00 10.12 11.45
CA GLY A 69 0.97 11.26 10.56
C GLY A 69 0.13 12.40 11.08
N THR A 70 0.22 13.53 10.40
CA THR A 70 -0.63 14.70 10.67
C THR A 70 -1.40 15.05 9.41
N LEU A 71 -2.72 15.02 9.50
CA LEU A 71 -3.62 15.28 8.39
C LEU A 71 -4.51 16.49 8.71
N ASN A 72 -4.62 17.41 7.77
CA ASN A 72 -5.52 18.55 7.82
C ASN A 72 -6.62 18.35 6.78
N LEU A 73 -7.87 18.34 7.23
CA LEU A 73 -9.05 18.17 6.41
C LEU A 73 -9.78 19.50 6.27
N GLN A 74 -10.15 19.84 5.05
CA GLN A 74 -10.99 20.99 4.73
C GLN A 74 -12.26 20.51 4.06
N ILE A 75 -13.40 20.78 4.69
CA ILE A 75 -14.71 20.33 4.23
C ILE A 75 -15.64 21.53 4.06
N ASN A 76 -16.15 21.69 2.86
CA ASN A 76 -17.21 22.65 2.59
C ASN A 76 -18.42 21.91 1.99
N PRO A 77 -19.46 21.63 2.80
CA PRO A 77 -20.61 20.83 2.35
C PRO A 77 -21.44 21.51 1.24
N ARG A 78 -21.38 22.85 1.13
CA ARG A 78 -22.15 23.59 0.11
C ARG A 78 -21.49 23.56 -1.26
N SER A 79 -20.18 23.68 -1.30
CA SER A 79 -19.40 23.60 -2.55
C SER A 79 -18.97 22.17 -2.88
N ASN A 80 -19.34 21.19 -2.06
CA ASN A 80 -18.91 19.79 -2.16
C ASN A 80 -17.38 19.65 -2.23
N VAL A 81 -16.67 20.54 -1.52
CA VAL A 81 -15.21 20.49 -1.42
C VAL A 81 -14.83 19.62 -0.23
N PHE A 82 -13.99 18.62 -0.50
CA PHE A 82 -13.31 17.82 0.50
C PHE A 82 -11.84 17.72 0.13
N GLU A 83 -10.98 18.32 0.92
CA GLU A 83 -9.54 18.34 0.70
C GLU A 83 -8.80 17.80 1.91
N MET A 84 -7.70 17.11 1.64
CA MET A 84 -6.77 16.57 2.64
C MET A 84 -5.37 17.09 2.36
N TYR A 85 -4.64 17.42 3.42
CA TYR A 85 -3.26 17.85 3.37
C TYR A 85 -2.48 17.18 4.49
N GLY A 86 -1.28 16.70 4.20
CA GLY A 86 -0.38 16.13 5.18
C GLY A 86 0.21 14.80 4.76
N ASP A 87 0.99 14.22 5.65
CA ASP A 87 1.77 13.02 5.43
C ASP A 87 1.35 11.92 6.40
N TYR A 88 1.40 10.69 5.94
CA TYR A 88 1.21 9.49 6.74
C TYR A 88 2.35 8.52 6.45
N THR A 89 3.05 8.09 7.51
CA THR A 89 4.14 7.12 7.42
C THR A 89 3.66 5.78 7.94
N ILE A 90 3.79 4.75 7.12
CA ILE A 90 3.43 3.38 7.48
C ILE A 90 4.60 2.75 8.21
N THR A 91 4.34 2.25 9.43
CA THR A 91 5.33 1.53 10.24
C THR A 91 5.18 0.01 10.10
N GLU A 92 3.94 -0.45 9.91
CA GLU A 92 3.63 -1.85 9.63
C GLU A 92 2.40 -1.95 8.75
N GLY A 93 2.36 -2.93 7.86
CA GLY A 93 1.20 -3.09 6.99
C GLY A 93 1.29 -4.26 6.05
N SER A 94 0.25 -4.40 5.25
CA SER A 94 0.18 -5.42 4.21
C SER A 94 -0.55 -4.92 2.97
N PHE A 95 -0.11 -5.42 1.84
CA PHE A 95 -0.74 -5.22 0.54
C PHE A 95 -1.23 -6.56 0.01
N LEU A 96 -2.54 -6.69 -0.13
CA LEU A 96 -3.17 -7.88 -0.68
C LEU A 96 -3.20 -7.75 -2.20
N PHE A 97 -2.20 -8.34 -2.85
CA PHE A 97 -2.05 -8.29 -4.29
C PHE A 97 -2.82 -9.43 -4.96
N SER A 98 -3.70 -9.08 -5.89
CA SER A 98 -4.46 -10.02 -6.70
C SER A 98 -4.28 -9.68 -8.18
N LEU A 99 -3.88 -10.66 -8.96
CA LEU A 99 -3.77 -10.54 -10.41
C LEU A 99 -4.66 -11.60 -11.07
N GLN A 100 -5.68 -11.13 -11.82
CA GLN A 100 -6.64 -11.95 -12.60
C GLN A 100 -7.28 -13.10 -11.78
N ASN A 101 -7.42 -12.97 -10.47
CA ASN A 101 -7.87 -14.01 -9.54
C ASN A 101 -7.02 -15.30 -9.51
N ILE A 102 -5.87 -15.30 -10.19
CA ILE A 102 -4.94 -16.43 -10.23
C ILE A 102 -3.87 -16.28 -9.16
N ILE A 103 -3.31 -15.06 -9.03
CA ILE A 103 -2.37 -14.72 -7.97
C ILE A 103 -3.13 -14.00 -6.87
N ASN A 104 -3.02 -14.50 -5.63
CA ASN A 104 -3.52 -13.85 -4.43
C ASN A 104 -2.45 -14.00 -3.36
N LYS A 105 -1.64 -12.97 -3.16
CA LYS A 105 -0.51 -12.99 -2.23
C LYS A 105 -0.55 -11.77 -1.31
N LYS A 106 -0.21 -12.01 -0.06
CA LYS A 106 -0.09 -10.96 0.95
C LYS A 106 1.36 -10.52 1.04
N PHE A 107 1.64 -9.31 0.58
CA PHE A 107 2.92 -8.63 0.72
C PHE A 107 2.96 -7.88 2.04
N ILE A 108 4.12 -7.79 2.64
CA ILE A 108 4.36 -6.98 3.85
C ILE A 108 4.93 -5.63 3.42
N ILE A 109 4.30 -4.56 3.87
CA ILE A 109 4.74 -3.20 3.57
C ILE A 109 6.00 -2.90 4.37
N GLU A 110 7.00 -2.30 3.73
CA GLU A 110 8.21 -1.85 4.39
C GLU A 110 7.95 -0.64 5.28
N ASN A 111 8.60 -0.65 6.44
CA ASN A 111 8.57 0.47 7.38
C ASN A 111 9.17 1.72 6.71
N GLY A 112 8.50 2.85 6.86
CA GLY A 112 8.90 4.11 6.25
C GLY A 112 8.23 4.39 4.90
N SER A 113 7.38 3.48 4.40
CA SER A 113 6.49 3.76 3.27
C SER A 113 5.56 4.93 3.59
N THR A 114 5.30 5.80 2.61
CA THR A 114 4.57 7.06 2.85
C THR A 114 3.40 7.27 1.90
N ILE A 115 2.40 8.00 2.41
CA ILE A 115 1.28 8.52 1.64
C ILE A 115 1.18 10.01 1.93
N GLN A 116 1.16 10.84 0.90
CA GLN A 116 1.11 12.29 1.03
C GLN A 116 -0.12 12.87 0.32
N TRP A 117 -0.89 13.69 1.04
CA TRP A 117 -2.04 14.41 0.51
C TRP A 117 -1.74 15.90 0.34
N THR A 118 -2.10 16.42 -0.83
CA THR A 118 -1.89 17.85 -1.19
C THR A 118 -3.16 18.51 -1.75
N GLY A 119 -4.33 17.97 -1.44
CA GLY A 119 -5.62 18.47 -1.90
C GLY A 119 -6.66 17.37 -2.00
N SER A 120 -7.09 16.98 -3.19
CA SER A 120 -8.05 15.89 -3.37
C SER A 120 -7.53 14.57 -2.75
N PRO A 121 -8.34 13.86 -1.95
CA PRO A 121 -7.94 12.57 -1.37
C PRO A 121 -7.49 11.53 -2.39
N MET A 122 -8.04 11.58 -3.61
CA MET A 122 -7.68 10.66 -4.69
C MET A 122 -6.35 11.01 -5.38
N ASP A 123 -5.85 12.23 -5.16
CA ASP A 123 -4.57 12.68 -5.68
C ASP A 123 -3.42 12.48 -4.68
N ALA A 124 -3.65 11.64 -3.65
CA ALA A 124 -2.59 11.27 -2.72
C ALA A 124 -1.40 10.65 -3.48
N MET A 125 -0.20 11.11 -3.16
CA MET A 125 1.04 10.55 -3.69
C MET A 125 1.45 9.34 -2.86
N LEU A 126 1.67 8.22 -3.52
CA LEU A 126 2.12 6.98 -2.93
C LEU A 126 3.63 6.83 -3.08
N ASN A 127 4.28 6.36 -2.03
CA ASN A 127 5.66 5.88 -2.05
C ASN A 127 5.75 4.68 -1.11
N ILE A 128 5.37 3.51 -1.62
CA ILE A 128 5.16 2.31 -0.81
C ILE A 128 5.88 1.15 -1.43
N ASP A 129 6.69 0.48 -0.62
CA ASP A 129 7.34 -0.76 -0.96
C ASP A 129 6.72 -1.91 -0.17
N ALA A 130 6.38 -2.98 -0.87
CA ALA A 130 5.79 -4.17 -0.27
C ALA A 130 6.53 -5.42 -0.75
N ILE A 131 6.86 -6.32 0.18
CA ILE A 131 7.74 -7.47 -0.06
C ILE A 131 7.02 -8.77 0.25
N TYR A 132 7.14 -9.73 -0.68
CA TYR A 132 6.79 -11.12 -0.48
C TYR A 132 8.06 -11.98 -0.52
N LYS A 133 8.34 -12.68 0.59
CA LYS A 133 9.55 -13.49 0.75
C LYS A 133 9.24 -14.96 0.47
N LEU A 134 10.10 -15.58 -0.34
CA LEU A 134 10.04 -17.01 -0.66
C LEU A 134 11.45 -17.60 -0.77
N LYS A 135 11.53 -18.89 -1.07
CA LYS A 135 12.78 -19.55 -1.42
C LYS A 135 12.64 -20.19 -2.79
N ALA A 136 13.63 -19.99 -3.66
CA ALA A 136 13.68 -20.59 -4.98
C ALA A 136 15.10 -20.97 -5.36
N SER A 137 15.24 -21.97 -6.26
CA SER A 137 16.52 -22.28 -6.90
C SER A 137 16.80 -21.27 -8.01
N LEU A 138 18.04 -20.82 -8.11
CA LEU A 138 18.51 -19.96 -9.20
C LEU A 138 18.82 -20.75 -10.49
N GLN A 139 18.85 -22.06 -10.43
CA GLN A 139 19.24 -22.92 -11.55
C GLN A 139 18.46 -22.62 -12.86
N PRO A 140 17.12 -22.44 -12.85
CA PRO A 140 16.40 -22.13 -14.07
C PRO A 140 16.80 -20.79 -14.72
N LEU A 141 17.16 -19.81 -13.89
CA LEU A 141 17.54 -18.46 -14.33
C LEU A 141 18.97 -18.44 -14.91
N LEU A 142 19.85 -19.30 -14.40
CA LEU A 142 21.28 -19.30 -14.68
C LEU A 142 21.71 -20.35 -15.72
N GLN A 143 20.76 -21.07 -16.34
CA GLN A 143 21.06 -22.04 -17.38
C GLN A 143 21.76 -21.37 -18.58
N GLY A 144 23.02 -21.68 -18.76
CA GLY A 144 23.86 -21.11 -19.84
C GLY A 144 24.86 -20.06 -19.41
N THR A 145 24.86 -19.65 -18.15
CA THR A 145 25.84 -18.69 -17.61
C THR A 145 26.70 -19.36 -16.54
N ALA A 146 28.01 -19.43 -16.75
CA ALA A 146 29.12 -19.77 -15.85
C ALA A 146 29.02 -21.06 -15.01
N GLU A 147 30.02 -21.89 -15.14
CA GLU A 147 30.21 -23.21 -14.53
C GLU A 147 30.38 -23.24 -12.99
N ASN A 148 30.36 -22.10 -12.28
CA ASN A 148 30.74 -22.03 -10.88
C ASN A 148 29.70 -21.48 -9.91
N VAL A 149 28.49 -21.16 -10.37
CA VAL A 149 27.43 -20.71 -9.46
C VAL A 149 26.79 -21.94 -8.80
N THR A 150 26.74 -21.95 -7.47
CA THR A 150 26.06 -22.99 -6.67
C THR A 150 24.54 -22.90 -6.90
N ALA A 151 24.11 -23.15 -8.14
CA ALA A 151 22.76 -22.98 -8.64
C ALA A 151 21.74 -23.92 -7.98
N ASP A 152 22.19 -25.04 -7.43
CA ASP A 152 21.34 -26.11 -6.86
C ASP A 152 20.76 -25.78 -5.47
N ARG A 153 21.20 -24.70 -4.84
CA ARG A 153 20.70 -24.32 -3.53
C ARG A 153 19.51 -23.37 -3.66
N SER A 154 18.43 -23.71 -2.98
CA SER A 154 17.32 -22.80 -2.75
C SER A 154 17.80 -21.61 -1.91
N VAL A 155 17.71 -20.40 -2.47
CA VAL A 155 18.11 -19.14 -1.84
C VAL A 155 16.88 -18.33 -1.44
N PRO A 156 17.00 -17.43 -0.46
CA PRO A 156 15.97 -16.44 -0.19
C PRO A 156 15.76 -15.55 -1.42
N VAL A 157 14.50 -15.33 -1.77
CA VAL A 157 14.09 -14.43 -2.85
C VAL A 157 13.05 -13.47 -2.30
N GLU A 158 13.17 -12.21 -2.66
CA GLU A 158 12.22 -11.16 -2.34
C GLU A 158 11.56 -10.67 -3.63
N CYS A 159 10.24 -10.88 -3.74
CA CYS A 159 9.42 -10.25 -4.75
C CYS A 159 8.94 -8.91 -4.20
N ILE A 160 9.25 -7.81 -4.87
CA ILE A 160 8.98 -6.46 -4.39
C ILE A 160 7.96 -5.80 -5.31
N ILE A 161 6.98 -5.14 -4.72
CA ILE A 161 6.02 -4.28 -5.42
C ILE A 161 6.29 -2.84 -4.97
N HIS A 162 6.57 -1.97 -5.93
CA HIS A 162 6.66 -0.54 -5.72
C HIS A 162 5.35 0.12 -6.15
N LEU A 163 4.68 0.79 -5.23
CA LEU A 163 3.48 1.59 -5.49
C LEU A 163 3.88 3.06 -5.44
N GLY A 164 3.88 3.70 -6.58
CA GLY A 164 4.21 5.11 -6.74
C GLY A 164 3.08 5.90 -7.37
N ASP A 165 3.35 7.19 -7.60
CA ASP A 165 2.41 8.12 -8.22
C ASP A 165 1.11 8.33 -7.46
N ARG A 166 0.09 8.86 -8.14
CA ARG A 166 -1.18 9.24 -7.53
C ARG A 166 -2.07 8.03 -7.28
N LEU A 167 -2.75 8.02 -6.14
CA LEU A 167 -3.72 6.99 -5.78
C LEU A 167 -4.80 6.78 -6.85
N SER A 168 -5.19 7.85 -7.57
CA SER A 168 -6.16 7.79 -8.68
C SER A 168 -5.64 7.06 -9.92
N ASN A 169 -4.31 7.05 -10.12
CA ASN A 169 -3.64 6.36 -11.22
C ASN A 169 -2.25 5.90 -10.78
N PRO A 170 -2.16 4.89 -9.92
CA PRO A 170 -0.89 4.48 -9.33
C PRO A 170 0.02 3.80 -10.36
N ALA A 171 1.30 4.11 -10.29
CA ALA A 171 2.34 3.32 -10.93
C ALA A 171 2.63 2.10 -10.07
N ILE A 172 2.49 0.91 -10.65
CA ILE A 172 2.82 -0.36 -10.01
C ILE A 172 3.96 -0.97 -10.78
N THR A 173 5.11 -1.12 -10.14
CA THR A 173 6.29 -1.76 -10.73
C THR A 173 6.77 -2.90 -9.84
N PHE A 174 7.44 -3.87 -10.45
CA PHE A 174 7.90 -5.06 -9.77
C PHE A 174 9.43 -5.12 -9.77
N ASP A 175 9.96 -5.75 -8.75
CA ASP A 175 11.38 -6.08 -8.66
C ASP A 175 11.58 -7.45 -8.00
N VAL A 176 12.72 -8.06 -8.26
CA VAL A 176 13.12 -9.35 -7.68
C VAL A 176 14.54 -9.23 -7.14
N ASN A 177 14.70 -9.48 -5.85
CA ASN A 177 15.97 -9.43 -5.17
C ASN A 177 16.34 -10.81 -4.58
N VAL A 178 17.63 -11.12 -4.49
CA VAL A 178 18.17 -12.36 -3.91
C VAL A 178 19.13 -12.03 -2.76
N PRO A 179 18.59 -11.63 -1.59
CA PRO A 179 19.41 -11.20 -0.46
C PRO A 179 20.27 -12.33 0.09
N GLY A 180 21.45 -11.99 0.60
CA GLY A 180 22.34 -12.93 1.27
C GLY A 180 23.11 -13.86 0.34
N THR A 181 23.10 -13.63 -0.97
CA THR A 181 23.97 -14.27 -1.94
C THR A 181 25.27 -13.48 -2.10
N ASP A 182 26.31 -14.13 -2.64
CA ASP A 182 27.58 -13.47 -2.93
C ASP A 182 27.43 -12.45 -4.08
N PRO A 183 28.36 -11.47 -4.20
CA PRO A 183 28.28 -10.42 -5.20
C PRO A 183 28.29 -10.92 -6.65
N GLU A 184 28.95 -12.05 -6.90
CA GLU A 184 29.02 -12.66 -8.25
C GLU A 184 27.64 -13.21 -8.63
N THR A 185 27.00 -13.94 -7.74
CA THR A 185 25.62 -14.45 -7.92
C THR A 185 24.63 -13.29 -8.10
N GLN A 186 24.75 -12.23 -7.29
CA GLN A 186 23.90 -11.03 -7.44
C GLN A 186 24.07 -10.37 -8.81
N ALA A 187 25.31 -10.23 -9.29
CA ALA A 187 25.58 -9.65 -10.60
C ALA A 187 25.00 -10.50 -11.74
N VAL A 188 25.07 -11.82 -11.64
CA VAL A 188 24.49 -12.74 -12.64
C VAL A 188 22.97 -12.64 -12.64
N VAL A 189 22.34 -12.61 -11.48
CA VAL A 189 20.88 -12.42 -11.36
C VAL A 189 20.48 -11.06 -11.93
N ALA A 190 21.18 -9.98 -11.60
CA ALA A 190 20.91 -8.65 -12.12
C ALA A 190 21.03 -8.59 -13.65
N ASN A 191 22.00 -9.31 -14.23
CA ASN A 191 22.16 -9.41 -15.69
C ASN A 191 21.03 -10.22 -16.36
N ALA A 192 20.45 -11.20 -15.68
CA ALA A 192 19.31 -11.98 -16.18
C ALA A 192 18.00 -11.21 -16.08
N LEU A 193 17.91 -10.21 -15.18
CA LEU A 193 16.72 -9.40 -14.90
C LEU A 193 16.89 -7.95 -15.42
N THR A 194 17.41 -7.79 -16.63
CA THR A 194 17.79 -6.46 -17.15
C THR A 194 16.63 -5.64 -17.71
N THR A 195 15.55 -6.26 -18.12
CA THR A 195 14.40 -5.55 -18.70
C THR A 195 13.18 -5.65 -17.81
N PRO A 196 12.31 -4.63 -17.79
CA PRO A 196 11.05 -4.68 -17.03
C PRO A 196 10.20 -5.91 -17.35
N GLU A 197 10.13 -6.30 -18.65
CA GLU A 197 9.34 -7.45 -19.09
C GLU A 197 9.90 -8.78 -18.52
N THR A 198 11.22 -8.89 -18.42
CA THR A 198 11.86 -10.06 -17.81
C THR A 198 11.57 -10.11 -16.33
N VAL A 199 11.67 -8.97 -15.63
CA VAL A 199 11.35 -8.86 -14.20
C VAL A 199 9.89 -9.23 -13.95
N ASP A 200 8.95 -8.67 -14.69
CA ASP A 200 7.51 -8.94 -14.56
C ASP A 200 7.20 -10.43 -14.75
N THR A 201 7.83 -11.05 -15.75
CA THR A 201 7.66 -12.48 -16.04
C THR A 201 8.20 -13.34 -14.90
N GLN A 202 9.40 -13.08 -14.42
CA GLN A 202 10.03 -13.82 -13.33
C GLN A 202 9.27 -13.60 -12.01
N PHE A 203 8.83 -12.38 -11.75
CA PHE A 203 7.99 -12.04 -10.60
C PHE A 203 6.70 -12.87 -10.57
N ALA A 204 5.97 -12.92 -11.69
CA ALA A 204 4.75 -13.72 -11.81
C ALA A 204 5.02 -15.21 -11.61
N TYR A 205 6.10 -15.74 -12.20
CA TYR A 205 6.49 -17.14 -12.08
C TYR A 205 6.84 -17.53 -10.64
N LEU A 206 7.59 -16.67 -9.95
CA LEU A 206 7.92 -16.84 -8.54
C LEU A 206 6.66 -16.89 -7.65
N LEU A 207 5.69 -16.01 -7.90
CA LEU A 207 4.45 -15.98 -7.13
C LEU A 207 3.54 -17.20 -7.39
N LEU A 208 3.56 -17.73 -8.61
CA LEU A 208 2.73 -18.88 -8.99
C LEU A 208 3.36 -20.21 -8.61
N PHE A 209 4.65 -20.37 -8.89
CA PHE A 209 5.32 -21.67 -8.85
C PHE A 209 6.42 -21.78 -7.79
N ASN A 210 6.75 -20.67 -7.09
CA ASN A 210 7.90 -20.57 -6.18
C ASN A 210 9.22 -20.97 -6.88
N SER A 211 9.35 -20.67 -8.16
CA SER A 211 10.49 -21.00 -9.01
C SER A 211 10.73 -19.91 -10.04
N PHE A 212 11.96 -19.72 -10.45
CA PHE A 212 12.26 -18.93 -11.65
C PHE A 212 11.85 -19.67 -12.91
N MET A 213 11.49 -18.92 -13.94
CA MET A 213 11.25 -19.46 -15.28
C MET A 213 12.58 -19.66 -16.00
N SER A 214 12.74 -20.78 -16.69
CA SER A 214 13.89 -21.05 -17.57
C SER A 214 13.70 -20.32 -18.91
N GLU A 215 14.78 -19.77 -19.47
CA GLU A 215 14.75 -19.12 -20.80
C GLU A 215 14.39 -20.07 -21.96
N ASN A 216 14.38 -21.39 -21.70
CA ASN A 216 14.13 -22.41 -22.72
C ASN A 216 12.67 -22.92 -22.75
N ASN A 217 11.74 -22.21 -22.14
CA ASN A 217 10.32 -22.62 -22.13
C ASN A 217 9.45 -21.63 -22.90
#